data_a0fd1df5c56da43915da531e0dba075c
#
_entry.id   a0fd1df5c56da43915da531e0dba075c
#
_cell.length_a   1.000
_cell.length_b   1.000
_cell.length_c   1.000
_cell.angle_alpha   90.00
_cell.angle_beta   90.00
_cell.angle_gamma   90.00
#
_symmetry.space_group_name_H-M   'P 1'
#
loop_
_entity.id
_entity.type
_entity.pdbx_description
1 polymer ?
#
loop_
_entity_poly.entity_id
_entity_poly.type
_entity_poly.pdbx_seq_one_letter_code
_entity_poly.pdbx_strand_id
1 'polypeptide(L)'
;MRRREFIAGLGSATVWPMVVRAQGERVRRIGVLMSFDENDPAGKLRYSAFTQTLADLGWTDGRNVRMDIRLAGDDTSRLRALAQELVGLQPDIIVTQGFTPTAALQRETQTIPIVFATAGDPVAIGLVARLDRPSGNITG
;
A
#
# COMPACT_ATOMS: atom_id res chain seq x y z
N MET A 1 -5.50 -52.73 -2.61
CA MET A 1 -5.68 -51.93 -1.38
C MET A 1 -4.49 -51.02 -1.08
N ARG A 2 -3.28 -51.55 -1.04
CA ARG A 2 -2.07 -50.76 -0.79
C ARG A 2 -1.84 -49.64 -1.78
N ARG A 3 -2.19 -49.85 -3.05
CA ARG A 3 -2.05 -48.80 -4.10
C ARG A 3 -3.01 -47.65 -3.86
N ARG A 4 -4.21 -47.88 -3.36
CA ARG A 4 -5.17 -46.83 -3.06
C ARG A 4 -4.72 -45.95 -1.88
N GLU A 5 -4.18 -46.57 -0.85
CA GLU A 5 -3.63 -45.87 0.31
C GLU A 5 -2.43 -45.00 -0.07
N PHE A 6 -1.57 -45.50 -0.94
CA PHE A 6 -0.43 -44.80 -1.45
C PHE A 6 -0.81 -43.56 -2.28
N ILE A 7 -1.80 -43.72 -3.18
CA ILE A 7 -2.32 -42.63 -4.00
C ILE A 7 -3.00 -41.56 -3.12
N ALA A 8 -3.74 -41.95 -2.10
CA ALA A 8 -4.36 -41.01 -1.17
C ALA A 8 -3.31 -40.24 -0.37
N GLY A 9 -2.23 -40.87 0.05
CA GLY A 9 -1.11 -40.19 0.73
C GLY A 9 -0.41 -39.19 -0.14
N LEU A 10 -0.16 -39.52 -1.40
CA LEU A 10 0.42 -38.60 -2.38
C LEU A 10 -0.51 -37.42 -2.68
N GLY A 11 -1.81 -37.67 -2.81
CA GLY A 11 -2.81 -36.63 -3.02
C GLY A 11 -2.84 -35.64 -1.86
N SER A 12 -2.79 -36.09 -0.64
CA SER A 12 -2.74 -35.25 0.55
C SER A 12 -1.47 -34.41 0.61
N ALA A 13 -0.32 -34.99 0.30
CA ALA A 13 0.95 -34.29 0.26
C ALA A 13 1.01 -33.21 -0.83
N THR A 14 0.34 -33.42 -1.96
CA THR A 14 0.28 -32.46 -3.07
C THR A 14 -0.63 -31.27 -2.72
N VAL A 15 -1.74 -31.51 -2.03
CA VAL A 15 -2.67 -30.44 -1.64
C VAL A 15 -2.05 -29.48 -0.63
N TRP A 16 -1.27 -29.96 0.32
CA TRP A 16 -0.65 -29.16 1.36
C TRP A 16 0.27 -28.05 0.81
N PRO A 17 1.21 -28.30 -0.11
CA PRO A 17 2.03 -27.25 -0.71
C PRO A 17 1.22 -26.20 -1.47
N MET A 18 0.11 -26.57 -2.11
CA MET A 18 -0.75 -25.63 -2.82
C MET A 18 -1.43 -24.63 -1.86
N VAL A 19 -1.89 -25.09 -0.70
CA VAL A 19 -2.52 -24.24 0.31
C VAL A 19 -1.50 -23.21 0.86
N VAL A 20 -0.29 -23.64 1.17
CA VAL A 20 0.79 -22.75 1.62
C VAL A 20 1.15 -21.73 0.55
N ARG A 21 1.24 -22.16 -0.69
CA ARG A 21 1.55 -21.27 -1.83
C ARG A 21 0.44 -20.24 -2.03
N ALA A 22 -0.83 -20.63 -1.94
CA ALA A 22 -1.95 -19.72 -2.05
C ALA A 22 -1.95 -18.64 -0.97
N GLN A 23 -1.57 -18.97 0.26
CA GLN A 23 -1.41 -18.01 1.34
C GLN A 23 -0.25 -17.05 1.09
N GLY A 24 0.89 -17.55 0.56
CA GLY A 24 2.06 -16.74 0.23
C GLY A 24 1.86 -15.86 -1.01
N GLU A 25 0.95 -16.22 -1.89
CA GLU A 25 0.65 -15.50 -3.14
C GLU A 25 -0.56 -14.55 -3.01
N ARG A 26 -1.02 -14.27 -1.80
CA ARG A 26 -2.10 -13.33 -1.58
C ARG A 26 -1.76 -11.97 -2.20
N VAL A 27 -2.66 -11.43 -3.02
CA VAL A 27 -2.52 -10.11 -3.61
C VAL A 27 -2.65 -9.05 -2.52
N ARG A 28 -1.63 -8.21 -2.37
CA ARG A 28 -1.63 -7.09 -1.45
C ARG A 28 -2.26 -5.87 -2.12
N ARG A 29 -2.98 -5.07 -1.35
CA ARG A 29 -3.56 -3.82 -1.84
C ARG A 29 -2.76 -2.66 -1.28
N ILE A 30 -2.29 -1.80 -2.19
CA ILE A 30 -1.60 -0.56 -1.86
C ILE A 30 -2.46 0.60 -2.34
N GLY A 31 -2.89 1.46 -1.41
CA GLY A 31 -3.47 2.73 -1.75
C GLY A 31 -2.39 3.77 -1.98
N VAL A 32 -2.53 4.61 -2.99
CA VAL A 32 -1.58 5.69 -3.27
C VAL A 32 -2.36 7.00 -3.37
N LEU A 33 -2.05 7.95 -2.51
CA LEU A 33 -2.66 9.27 -2.50
C LEU A 33 -1.59 10.34 -2.74
N MET A 34 -1.73 11.06 -3.83
CA MET A 34 -0.80 12.10 -4.22
C MET A 34 -1.53 13.43 -4.46
N SER A 35 -0.85 14.53 -4.20
CA SER A 35 -1.39 15.88 -4.38
C SER A 35 -0.99 16.54 -5.69
N PHE A 36 -0.43 15.80 -6.64
CA PHE A 36 -0.16 16.35 -7.96
C PHE A 36 -1.28 16.01 -8.95
N ASP A 37 -1.34 16.78 -10.04
CA ASP A 37 -2.27 16.56 -11.12
C ASP A 37 -1.81 15.42 -12.02
N GLU A 38 -2.74 14.71 -12.63
CA GLU A 38 -2.45 13.60 -13.54
C GLU A 38 -1.58 14.00 -14.75
N ASN A 39 -1.57 15.28 -15.09
CA ASN A 39 -0.77 15.82 -16.20
C ASN A 39 0.57 16.39 -15.76
N ASP A 40 0.88 16.37 -14.46
CA ASP A 40 2.16 16.86 -13.95
C ASP A 40 3.30 15.90 -14.31
N PRO A 41 4.26 16.31 -15.16
CA PRO A 41 5.37 15.44 -15.56
C PRO A 41 6.24 14.99 -14.39
N ALA A 42 6.48 15.87 -13.41
CA ALA A 42 7.27 15.54 -12.23
C ALA A 42 6.58 14.51 -11.36
N GLY A 43 5.27 14.65 -11.19
CA GLY A 43 4.45 13.67 -10.48
C GLY A 43 4.45 12.30 -11.16
N LYS A 44 4.27 12.28 -12.47
CA LYS A 44 4.36 11.04 -13.27
C LYS A 44 5.70 10.35 -13.14
N LEU A 45 6.78 11.12 -13.17
CA LEU A 45 8.13 10.58 -13.03
C LEU A 45 8.35 9.94 -11.66
N ARG A 46 7.91 10.59 -10.59
CA ARG A 46 8.00 10.05 -9.23
C ARG A 46 7.18 8.78 -9.06
N TYR A 47 5.98 8.77 -9.60
CA TYR A 47 5.14 7.59 -9.56
C TYR A 47 5.74 6.42 -10.36
N SER A 48 6.28 6.68 -11.55
CA SER A 48 6.96 5.68 -12.35
C SER A 48 8.18 5.10 -11.63
N ALA A 49 8.99 5.94 -10.98
CA ALA A 49 10.13 5.49 -10.18
C ALA A 49 9.69 4.60 -9.03
N PHE A 50 8.60 4.94 -8.36
CA PHE A 50 8.03 4.14 -7.28
C PHE A 50 7.58 2.76 -7.78
N THR A 51 6.80 2.70 -8.84
CA THR A 51 6.31 1.43 -9.41
C THR A 51 7.43 0.57 -9.95
N GLN A 52 8.43 1.19 -10.58
CA GLN A 52 9.61 0.48 -11.08
C GLN A 52 10.43 -0.13 -9.94
N THR A 53 10.65 0.63 -8.88
CA THR A 53 11.37 0.12 -7.70
C THR A 53 10.63 -1.05 -7.05
N LEU A 54 9.31 -0.98 -6.95
CA LEU A 54 8.51 -2.10 -6.45
C LEU A 54 8.65 -3.33 -7.35
N ALA A 55 8.62 -3.15 -8.68
CA ALA A 55 8.80 -4.23 -9.63
C ALA A 55 10.17 -4.88 -9.49
N ASP A 56 11.22 -4.09 -9.32
CA ASP A 56 12.59 -4.57 -9.09
C ASP A 56 12.70 -5.38 -7.81
N LEU A 57 11.88 -5.08 -6.81
CA LEU A 57 11.79 -5.81 -5.55
C LEU A 57 10.84 -7.01 -5.60
N GLY A 58 10.26 -7.28 -6.75
CA GLY A 58 9.37 -8.42 -6.96
C GLY A 58 7.88 -8.13 -6.84
N TRP A 59 7.47 -6.85 -6.70
CA TRP A 59 6.09 -6.45 -6.57
C TRP A 59 5.60 -5.81 -7.87
N THR A 60 4.72 -6.50 -8.58
CA THR A 60 4.17 -6.03 -9.86
C THR A 60 2.66 -5.87 -9.77
N ASP A 61 2.17 -4.68 -10.13
CA ASP A 61 0.75 -4.38 -10.17
C ASP A 61 0.01 -5.33 -11.12
N GLY A 62 -1.09 -5.87 -10.65
CA GLY A 62 -1.90 -6.86 -11.38
C GLY A 62 -1.45 -8.30 -11.17
N ARG A 63 -0.29 -8.55 -10.57
CA ARG A 63 0.22 -9.90 -10.32
C ARG A 63 0.15 -10.27 -8.82
N ASN A 64 0.94 -9.60 -7.99
CA ASN A 64 1.00 -9.87 -6.55
C ASN A 64 0.68 -8.64 -5.69
N VAL A 65 0.48 -7.50 -6.33
CA VAL A 65 0.04 -6.26 -5.70
C VAL A 65 -1.04 -5.62 -6.56
N ARG A 66 -1.99 -4.98 -5.94
CA ARG A 66 -3.00 -4.15 -6.61
C ARG A 66 -2.84 -2.73 -6.10
N MET A 67 -2.62 -1.80 -7.00
CA MET A 67 -2.44 -0.40 -6.67
C MET A 67 -3.71 0.39 -7.01
N ASP A 68 -4.27 1.04 -5.99
CA ASP A 68 -5.39 1.96 -6.14
C ASP A 68 -4.85 3.38 -5.98
N ILE A 69 -4.73 4.11 -7.10
CA ILE A 69 -4.11 5.43 -7.15
C ILE A 69 -5.18 6.50 -7.16
N ARG A 70 -4.95 7.56 -6.38
CA ARG A 70 -5.81 8.75 -6.36
C ARG A 70 -4.94 10.00 -6.43
N LEU A 71 -5.25 10.87 -7.37
CA LEU A 71 -4.54 12.13 -7.62
C LEU A 71 -5.49 13.28 -7.34
N ALA A 72 -5.17 14.08 -6.34
CA ALA A 72 -6.04 15.15 -5.88
C ALA A 72 -5.76 16.49 -6.55
N GLY A 73 -4.58 16.68 -7.14
CA GLY A 73 -4.14 18.00 -7.53
C GLY A 73 -4.02 18.91 -6.31
N ASP A 74 -4.29 20.20 -6.49
CA ASP A 74 -4.23 21.19 -5.40
C ASP A 74 -5.60 21.39 -4.70
N ASP A 75 -6.58 20.55 -4.97
CA ASP A 75 -7.93 20.67 -4.40
C ASP A 75 -8.02 19.92 -3.06
N THR A 76 -8.11 20.68 -1.98
CA THR A 76 -8.19 20.14 -0.61
C THR A 76 -9.48 19.35 -0.37
N SER A 77 -10.60 19.77 -0.94
CA SER A 77 -11.87 19.06 -0.80
C SER A 77 -11.84 17.72 -1.51
N ARG A 78 -11.25 17.70 -2.70
CA ARG A 78 -11.04 16.46 -3.47
C ARG A 78 -10.09 15.51 -2.74
N LEU A 79 -9.02 16.06 -2.16
CA LEU A 79 -8.05 15.29 -1.38
C LEU A 79 -8.71 14.54 -0.23
N ARG A 80 -9.58 15.22 0.50
CA ARG A 80 -10.33 14.63 1.61
C ARG A 80 -11.26 13.50 1.14
N ALA A 81 -12.00 13.74 0.07
CA ALA A 81 -12.91 12.74 -0.51
C ALA A 81 -12.14 11.50 -0.99
N LEU A 82 -11.00 11.71 -1.64
CA LEU A 82 -10.15 10.61 -2.11
C LEU A 82 -9.50 9.84 -0.96
N ALA A 83 -9.12 10.51 0.11
CA ALA A 83 -8.62 9.85 1.32
C ALA A 83 -9.68 8.94 1.92
N GLN A 84 -10.91 9.41 2.04
CA GLN A 84 -12.04 8.61 2.52
C GLN A 84 -12.30 7.39 1.62
N GLU A 85 -12.25 7.58 0.31
CA GLU A 85 -12.44 6.52 -0.66
C GLU A 85 -11.36 5.43 -0.50
N LEU A 86 -10.08 5.82 -0.43
CA LEU A 86 -8.98 4.88 -0.25
C LEU A 86 -9.08 4.10 1.06
N VAL A 87 -9.39 4.76 2.15
CA VAL A 87 -9.57 4.10 3.45
C VAL A 87 -10.74 3.12 3.39
N GLY A 88 -11.81 3.48 2.70
CA GLY A 88 -12.98 2.61 2.50
C GLY A 88 -12.67 1.32 1.72
N LEU A 89 -11.66 1.33 0.86
CA LEU A 89 -11.18 0.14 0.14
C LEU A 89 -10.41 -0.82 1.05
N GLN A 90 -10.05 -0.42 2.25
CA GLN A 90 -9.30 -1.21 3.24
C GLN A 90 -8.01 -1.80 2.67
N PRO A 91 -7.09 -0.95 2.13
CA PRO A 91 -5.81 -1.44 1.63
C PRO A 91 -4.94 -1.97 2.77
N ASP A 92 -3.96 -2.78 2.44
CA ASP A 92 -2.97 -3.28 3.40
C ASP A 92 -2.04 -2.17 3.87
N ILE A 93 -1.78 -1.19 2.99
CA ILE A 93 -0.91 -0.04 3.26
C ILE A 93 -1.32 1.12 2.35
N ILE A 94 -1.10 2.35 2.80
CA ILE A 94 -1.28 3.54 1.98
C ILE A 94 0.05 4.27 1.88
N VAL A 95 0.44 4.61 0.64
CA VAL A 95 1.64 5.39 0.35
C VAL A 95 1.20 6.78 -0.07
N THR A 96 1.87 7.79 0.44
CA THR A 96 1.55 9.18 0.14
C THR A 96 2.83 10.03 0.09
N GLN A 97 2.71 11.23 -0.45
CA GLN A 97 3.82 12.16 -0.54
C GLN A 97 3.38 13.55 -0.07
N GLY A 98 4.17 14.15 0.81
CA GLY A 98 3.92 15.49 1.33
C GLY A 98 3.04 15.49 2.57
N PHE A 99 2.99 16.66 3.20
CA PHE A 99 2.27 16.85 4.45
C PHE A 99 0.74 16.77 4.29
N THR A 100 0.20 17.47 3.29
CA THR A 100 -1.26 17.64 3.15
C THR A 100 -1.99 16.31 2.91
N PRO A 101 -1.53 15.45 1.99
CA PRO A 101 -2.17 14.13 1.83
C PRO A 101 -2.02 13.24 3.05
N THR A 102 -0.86 13.28 3.70
CA THR A 102 -0.61 12.49 4.92
C THR A 102 -1.55 12.90 6.04
N ALA A 103 -1.73 14.20 6.25
CA ALA A 103 -2.64 14.72 7.26
C ALA A 103 -4.10 14.37 6.96
N ALA A 104 -4.50 14.38 5.69
CA ALA A 104 -5.84 13.97 5.28
C ALA A 104 -6.10 12.49 5.61
N LEU A 105 -5.14 11.62 5.33
CA LEU A 105 -5.23 10.20 5.67
C LEU A 105 -5.23 9.94 7.17
N GLN A 106 -4.43 10.69 7.93
CA GLN A 106 -4.37 10.58 9.38
C GLN A 106 -5.73 10.81 10.03
N ARG A 107 -6.54 11.69 9.47
CA ARG A 107 -7.89 11.98 9.96
C ARG A 107 -8.88 10.86 9.65
N GLU A 108 -8.62 10.07 8.60
CA GLU A 108 -9.56 9.06 8.13
C GLU A 108 -9.28 7.66 8.70
N THR A 109 -8.04 7.37 9.10
CA THR A 109 -7.68 6.06 9.65
C THR A 109 -6.60 6.16 10.73
N GLN A 110 -6.72 5.29 11.74
CA GLN A 110 -5.72 5.12 12.79
C GLN A 110 -5.12 3.72 12.79
N THR A 111 -5.56 2.87 11.86
CA THR A 111 -5.20 1.44 11.83
C THR A 111 -4.46 1.04 10.57
N ILE A 112 -4.81 1.60 9.41
CA ILE A 112 -4.13 1.27 8.16
C ILE A 112 -2.75 1.92 8.17
N PRO A 113 -1.66 1.16 7.94
CA PRO A 113 -0.32 1.73 7.87
C PRO A 113 -0.20 2.77 6.75
N ILE A 114 0.35 3.92 7.08
CA ILE A 114 0.59 5.02 6.14
C ILE A 114 2.09 5.25 6.05
N VAL A 115 2.65 5.12 4.86
CA VAL A 115 4.05 5.43 4.56
C VAL A 115 4.08 6.73 3.77
N PHE A 116 4.77 7.73 4.29
CA PHE A 116 4.90 9.01 3.61
C PHE A 116 6.34 9.23 3.12
N ALA A 117 6.45 9.97 2.02
CA ALA A 117 7.72 10.43 1.49
C ALA A 117 7.72 11.97 1.46
N THR A 118 8.84 12.58 1.72
CA THR A 118 9.06 14.03 1.59
C THR A 118 8.01 14.89 2.30
N ALA A 119 7.76 14.63 3.57
CA ALA A 119 6.81 15.41 4.38
C ALA A 119 7.46 16.56 5.17
N GLY A 120 8.70 16.90 4.88
CA GLY A 120 9.46 17.88 5.66
C GLY A 120 9.87 17.28 7.03
N ASP A 121 9.74 18.07 8.09
CA ASP A 121 10.00 17.56 9.45
C ASP A 121 8.68 16.98 10.02
N PRO A 122 8.51 15.66 10.01
CA PRO A 122 7.25 15.05 10.43
C PRO A 122 6.98 15.20 11.93
N VAL A 123 8.00 15.43 12.74
CA VAL A 123 7.87 15.68 14.18
C VAL A 123 7.34 17.08 14.42
N ALA A 124 7.95 18.08 13.78
CA ALA A 124 7.56 19.48 13.93
C ALA A 124 6.12 19.76 13.49
N ILE A 125 5.65 19.04 12.46
CA ILE A 125 4.29 19.19 11.94
C ILE A 125 3.27 18.24 12.58
N GLY A 126 3.69 17.44 13.54
CA GLY A 126 2.79 16.59 14.32
C GLY A 126 2.31 15.30 13.67
N LEU A 127 2.94 14.86 12.58
CA LEU A 127 2.58 13.60 11.93
C LEU A 127 3.03 12.38 12.74
N VAL A 128 4.21 12.47 13.34
CA VAL A 128 4.76 11.42 14.20
C VAL A 128 5.31 12.05 15.48
N ALA A 129 5.28 11.33 16.57
CA ALA A 129 5.80 11.82 17.85
C ALA A 129 7.33 11.90 17.85
N ARG A 130 7.99 10.91 17.23
CA ARG A 130 9.46 10.81 17.17
C ARG A 130 9.88 10.12 15.87
N LEU A 131 11.02 10.51 15.32
CA LEU A 131 11.57 9.90 14.11
C LEU A 131 12.08 8.48 14.31
N ASP A 132 12.71 8.23 15.47
CA ASP A 132 13.27 6.93 15.80
C ASP A 132 12.22 5.90 16.26
N ARG A 133 11.08 6.40 16.70
CA ARG A 133 9.92 5.60 17.12
C ARG A 133 8.63 6.29 16.71
N PRO A 134 8.24 6.22 15.44
CA PRO A 134 6.97 6.75 15.02
C PRO A 134 5.85 6.00 15.74
N SER A 135 4.99 6.73 16.43
CA SER A 135 3.84 6.16 17.11
C SER A 135 2.63 6.16 16.19
N GLY A 136 1.70 5.22 16.46
CA GLY A 136 0.52 5.06 15.64
C GLY A 136 0.81 4.33 14.32
N ASN A 137 0.06 4.68 13.27
CA ASN A 137 0.08 3.98 11.99
C ASN A 137 0.87 4.72 10.89
N ILE A 138 1.57 5.79 11.23
CA ILE A 138 2.29 6.64 10.25
C ILE A 138 3.79 6.43 10.38
N THR A 139 4.45 6.19 9.25
CA THR A 139 5.90 6.05 9.16
C THR A 139 6.41 6.60 7.83
N GLY A 140 7.69 6.93 7.78
CA GLY A 140 8.29 7.45 6.56
C GLY A 140 9.80 7.49 6.61
#